data_849189b61495fbad40a77895d2a2d495
#
_entry.id   849189b61495fbad40a77895d2a2d495
#
_cell.length_a   1.000
_cell.length_b   1.000
_cell.length_c   1.000
_cell.angle_alpha   90.00
_cell.angle_beta   90.00
_cell.angle_gamma   90.00
#
_symmetry.space_group_name_H-M   'P 1'
#
loop_
_entity.id
_entity.type
_entity.pdbx_description
1 polymer ?
#
loop_
_entity_poly.entity_id
_entity_poly.type
_entity_poly.pdbx_seq_one_letter_code
_entity_poly.pdbx_strand_id
1 'polypeptide(L)'
;IQDGLDYINISASAEHMIDDNFEAILAKKQVLPLGRDYLLIEMSYLQPPINFDSAIEAIAHHRFFPILAHPERYNFLHSKMRRYSEFKQQGIHFQMNMLSLGEYYGKEVSKIGIKLMEDGMIDFIGSDVHNMDHLIALKKVTLSKKLVALVEPIIDRTKYSFSI
;
A
#
# COMPACT_ATOMS: atom_id res chain seq x y z
N ILE A 1 -17.24 -21.97 -23.21
CA ILE A 1 -16.19 -22.29 -22.23
C ILE A 1 -16.52 -21.46 -21.00
N GLN A 2 -17.29 -22.05 -20.08
CA GLN A 2 -17.47 -21.51 -18.74
C GLN A 2 -16.19 -21.91 -17.98
N ASP A 3 -15.19 -21.05 -18.05
CA ASP A 3 -13.95 -21.24 -17.33
C ASP A 3 -14.20 -20.90 -15.86
N GLY A 4 -14.16 -21.88 -14.99
CA GLY A 4 -14.14 -21.94 -13.53
C GLY A 4 -13.75 -20.69 -12.72
N LEU A 5 -14.25 -19.51 -13.11
CA LEU A 5 -14.09 -18.23 -12.43
C LEU A 5 -15.24 -17.97 -11.42
N ASP A 6 -16.20 -18.89 -11.33
CA ASP A 6 -17.38 -18.78 -10.45
C ASP A 6 -17.01 -18.77 -8.94
N TYR A 7 -15.73 -18.96 -8.61
CA TYR A 7 -15.21 -18.98 -7.23
C TYR A 7 -14.38 -17.73 -6.86
N ILE A 8 -14.27 -16.75 -7.78
CA ILE A 8 -13.51 -15.53 -7.51
C ILE A 8 -14.48 -14.45 -7.04
N ASN A 9 -14.40 -14.09 -5.77
CA ASN A 9 -15.08 -12.93 -5.24
C ASN A 9 -14.30 -11.68 -5.68
N ILE A 10 -14.99 -10.77 -6.37
CA ILE A 10 -14.42 -9.49 -6.79
C ILE A 10 -15.11 -8.39 -5.99
N SER A 11 -14.31 -7.57 -5.31
CA SER A 11 -14.77 -6.35 -4.66
C SER A 11 -13.99 -5.16 -5.18
N ALA A 12 -14.53 -3.96 -4.99
CA ALA A 12 -13.86 -2.71 -5.36
C ALA A 12 -13.64 -1.85 -4.12
N SER A 13 -12.48 -1.20 -4.08
CA SER A 13 -12.13 -0.15 -3.15
C SER A 13 -11.41 0.96 -3.91
N ALA A 14 -11.24 2.13 -3.30
CA ALA A 14 -10.51 3.22 -3.92
C ALA A 14 -9.17 3.45 -3.20
N GLU A 15 -8.14 3.77 -3.98
CA GLU A 15 -6.91 4.39 -3.50
C GLU A 15 -7.15 5.90 -3.49
N HIS A 16 -7.12 6.50 -2.31
CA HIS A 16 -7.50 7.90 -2.13
C HIS A 16 -6.25 8.76 -2.05
N MET A 17 -6.10 9.70 -2.99
CA MET A 17 -5.08 10.73 -2.91
C MET A 17 -5.36 11.66 -1.73
N ILE A 18 -4.36 11.87 -0.85
CA ILE A 18 -4.44 12.94 0.14
C ILE A 18 -4.11 14.25 -0.53
N ASP A 19 -5.15 15.00 -0.86
CA ASP A 19 -5.11 16.33 -1.45
C ASP A 19 -6.04 17.29 -0.68
N ASP A 20 -6.23 18.50 -1.20
CA ASP A 20 -7.08 19.52 -0.57
C ASP A 20 -8.56 19.12 -0.48
N ASN A 21 -9.03 18.14 -1.26
CA ASN A 21 -10.41 17.66 -1.28
C ASN A 21 -10.64 16.43 -0.38
N PHE A 22 -9.58 15.75 0.06
CA PHE A 22 -9.68 14.47 0.74
C PHE A 22 -10.60 14.52 1.97
N GLU A 23 -10.39 15.50 2.86
CA GLU A 23 -11.17 15.63 4.08
C GLU A 23 -12.66 15.91 3.78
N ALA A 24 -12.94 16.67 2.72
CA ALA A 24 -14.32 16.92 2.28
C ALA A 24 -15.01 15.65 1.75
N ILE A 25 -14.30 14.80 1.01
CA ILE A 25 -14.79 13.51 0.53
C ILE A 25 -15.08 12.58 1.72
N LEU A 26 -14.17 12.53 2.68
CA LEU A 26 -14.29 11.73 3.89
C LEU A 26 -15.50 12.18 4.74
N ALA A 27 -15.65 13.49 4.98
CA ALA A 27 -16.78 14.04 5.73
C ALA A 27 -18.14 13.76 5.08
N LYS A 28 -18.20 13.74 3.74
CA LYS A 28 -19.39 13.39 2.97
C LYS A 28 -19.64 11.88 2.88
N LYS A 29 -18.80 11.04 3.48
CA LYS A 29 -18.84 9.57 3.39
C LYS A 29 -18.82 9.07 1.92
N GLN A 30 -18.05 9.74 1.08
CA GLN A 30 -17.87 9.39 -0.33
C GLN A 30 -16.59 8.58 -0.57
N VAL A 31 -16.02 8.01 0.49
CA VAL A 31 -14.88 7.10 0.43
C VAL A 31 -15.34 5.67 0.15
N LEU A 32 -14.51 4.90 -0.53
CA LEU A 32 -14.73 3.48 -0.80
C LEU A 32 -13.65 2.66 -0.07
N PRO A 33 -13.95 2.14 1.14
CA PRO A 33 -12.96 1.46 1.96
C PRO A 33 -12.55 0.10 1.38
N LEU A 34 -11.35 -0.34 1.75
CA LEU A 34 -10.85 -1.69 1.53
C LEU A 34 -11.30 -2.59 2.69
N GLY A 35 -12.08 -3.61 2.38
CA GLY A 35 -12.77 -4.39 3.40
C GLY A 35 -13.83 -3.54 4.11
N ARG A 36 -13.86 -3.59 5.45
CA ARG A 36 -14.84 -2.82 6.25
C ARG A 36 -14.29 -1.49 6.76
N ASP A 37 -13.05 -1.51 7.24
CA ASP A 37 -12.54 -0.47 8.14
C ASP A 37 -11.22 0.16 7.66
N TYR A 38 -10.67 -0.27 6.52
CA TYR A 38 -9.40 0.26 6.01
C TYR A 38 -9.64 1.28 4.91
N LEU A 39 -8.86 2.37 4.90
CA LEU A 39 -8.76 3.29 3.78
C LEU A 39 -7.36 3.22 3.16
N LEU A 40 -7.31 2.82 1.90
CA LEU A 40 -6.10 2.89 1.11
C LEU A 40 -5.88 4.33 0.67
N ILE A 41 -4.75 4.89 1.05
CA ILE A 41 -4.38 6.28 0.80
C ILE A 41 -3.03 6.36 0.10
N GLU A 42 -2.86 7.37 -0.72
CA GLU A 42 -1.58 7.70 -1.34
C GLU A 42 -1.23 9.18 -1.19
N MET A 43 0.05 9.48 -1.38
CA MET A 43 0.57 10.86 -1.46
C MET A 43 1.06 11.16 -2.88
N SER A 44 1.17 12.44 -3.20
CA SER A 44 1.90 12.84 -4.40
C SER A 44 3.35 12.32 -4.36
N TYR A 45 3.87 11.85 -5.50
CA TYR A 45 5.28 11.43 -5.61
C TYR A 45 6.27 12.60 -5.53
N LEU A 46 5.81 13.84 -5.73
CA LEU A 46 6.67 15.02 -5.75
C LEU A 46 7.03 15.50 -4.35
N GLN A 47 6.05 15.54 -3.45
CA GLN A 47 6.21 16.04 -2.08
C GLN A 47 5.10 15.53 -1.16
N PRO A 48 5.35 15.47 0.15
CA PRO A 48 4.29 15.14 1.10
C PRO A 48 3.21 16.23 1.08
N PRO A 49 1.93 15.85 1.19
CA PRO A 49 0.85 16.83 1.31
C PRO A 49 0.97 17.63 2.61
N ILE A 50 0.62 18.91 2.56
CA ILE A 50 0.68 19.80 3.72
C ILE A 50 -0.31 19.36 4.81
N ASN A 51 -1.46 18.83 4.38
CA ASN A 51 -2.55 18.38 5.25
C ASN A 51 -2.44 16.90 5.66
N PHE A 52 -1.25 16.26 5.54
CA PHE A 52 -1.12 14.82 5.82
C PHE A 52 -1.56 14.45 7.23
N ASP A 53 -1.04 15.16 8.24
CA ASP A 53 -1.34 14.82 9.64
C ASP A 53 -2.83 15.06 9.96
N SER A 54 -3.44 16.15 9.48
CA SER A 54 -4.88 16.39 9.66
C SER A 54 -5.76 15.36 8.93
N ALA A 55 -5.33 14.89 7.76
CA ALA A 55 -6.02 13.83 7.04
C ALA A 55 -5.98 12.50 7.81
N ILE A 56 -4.84 12.14 8.42
CA ILE A 56 -4.73 10.93 9.26
C ILE A 56 -5.64 11.03 10.49
N GLU A 57 -5.66 12.18 11.17
CA GLU A 57 -6.57 12.44 12.30
C GLU A 57 -8.04 12.32 11.87
N ALA A 58 -8.40 12.88 10.71
CA ALA A 58 -9.75 12.79 10.16
C ALA A 58 -10.15 11.34 9.83
N ILE A 59 -9.25 10.54 9.27
CA ILE A 59 -9.46 9.11 9.01
C ILE A 59 -9.79 8.38 10.31
N ALA A 60 -8.98 8.59 11.36
CA ALA A 60 -9.17 7.97 12.67
C ALA A 60 -10.49 8.42 13.32
N HIS A 61 -10.85 9.71 13.21
CA HIS A 61 -12.12 10.24 13.71
C HIS A 61 -13.33 9.56 13.06
N HIS A 62 -13.22 9.21 11.77
CA HIS A 62 -14.24 8.47 11.05
C HIS A 62 -14.18 6.94 11.26
N ARG A 63 -13.32 6.47 12.17
CA ARG A 63 -13.12 5.06 12.56
C ARG A 63 -12.60 4.17 11.45
N PHE A 64 -11.78 4.73 10.57
CA PHE A 64 -11.02 3.97 9.60
C PHE A 64 -9.56 3.81 10.02
N PHE A 65 -8.94 2.76 9.53
CA PHE A 65 -7.51 2.51 9.67
C PHE A 65 -6.81 2.87 8.35
N PRO A 66 -5.88 3.84 8.34
CA PRO A 66 -5.19 4.23 7.13
C PRO A 66 -4.18 3.16 6.69
N ILE A 67 -4.16 2.83 5.40
CA ILE A 67 -3.12 2.05 4.75
C ILE A 67 -2.42 2.96 3.75
N LEU A 68 -1.15 3.30 3.98
CA LEU A 68 -0.36 4.03 3.00
C LEU A 68 0.11 3.08 1.91
N ALA A 69 -0.34 3.35 0.68
CA ALA A 69 0.06 2.61 -0.50
C ALA A 69 1.53 2.88 -0.84
N HIS A 70 2.21 1.83 -1.30
CA HIS A 70 3.57 1.84 -1.85
C HIS A 70 4.54 2.85 -1.19
N PRO A 71 4.73 2.80 0.17
CA PRO A 71 5.55 3.76 0.90
C PRO A 71 7.00 3.82 0.40
N GLU A 72 7.50 2.74 -0.21
CA GLU A 72 8.82 2.65 -0.81
C GLU A 72 9.00 3.51 -2.06
N ARG A 73 7.92 3.98 -2.69
CA ARG A 73 7.96 4.77 -3.93
C ARG A 73 8.10 6.28 -3.71
N TYR A 74 7.98 6.75 -2.47
CA TYR A 74 8.12 8.18 -2.15
C TYR A 74 9.58 8.57 -1.97
N ASN A 75 10.25 9.01 -3.06
CA ASN A 75 11.66 9.35 -3.07
C ASN A 75 12.05 10.38 -2.01
N PHE A 76 11.16 11.31 -1.67
CA PHE A 76 11.39 12.32 -0.64
C PHE A 76 11.47 11.75 0.80
N LEU A 77 11.08 10.47 1.00
CA LEU A 77 11.20 9.75 2.27
C LEU A 77 12.46 8.90 2.36
N HIS A 78 13.13 8.56 1.24
CA HIS A 78 14.24 7.59 1.22
C HIS A 78 15.39 7.97 2.16
N SER A 79 15.69 9.25 2.29
CA SER A 79 16.72 9.74 3.24
C SER A 79 16.18 9.99 4.66
N LYS A 80 14.89 9.73 4.91
CA LYS A 80 14.19 10.09 6.15
C LYS A 80 13.56 8.86 6.80
N MET A 81 14.34 7.80 6.99
CA MET A 81 13.83 6.51 7.55
C MET A 81 13.03 6.68 8.86
N ARG A 82 13.37 7.67 9.66
CA ARG A 82 12.62 8.00 10.89
C ARG A 82 11.14 8.34 10.60
N ARG A 83 10.81 8.96 9.45
CA ARG A 83 9.41 9.30 9.10
C ARG A 83 8.55 8.06 8.93
N TYR A 84 9.08 6.95 8.41
CA TYR A 84 8.32 5.69 8.36
C TYR A 84 7.96 5.19 9.76
N SER A 85 8.90 5.27 10.72
CA SER A 85 8.62 4.90 12.11
C SER A 85 7.57 5.82 12.74
N GLU A 86 7.61 7.12 12.46
CA GLU A 86 6.62 8.09 12.93
C GLU A 86 5.22 7.77 12.36
N PHE A 87 5.11 7.44 11.08
CA PHE A 87 3.86 6.99 10.46
C PHE A 87 3.32 5.72 11.12
N LYS A 88 4.18 4.74 11.40
CA LYS A 88 3.77 3.52 12.14
C LYS A 88 3.23 3.85 13.54
N GLN A 89 3.86 4.80 14.26
CA GLN A 89 3.41 5.25 15.58
C GLN A 89 2.05 5.98 15.53
N GLN A 90 1.73 6.62 14.41
CA GLN A 90 0.41 7.21 14.14
C GLN A 90 -0.66 6.16 13.78
N GLY A 91 -0.31 4.86 13.76
CA GLY A 91 -1.24 3.79 13.41
C GLY A 91 -1.43 3.57 11.90
N ILE A 92 -0.56 4.12 11.07
CA ILE A 92 -0.63 3.95 9.62
C ILE A 92 -0.05 2.58 9.25
N HIS A 93 -0.84 1.76 8.56
CA HIS A 93 -0.38 0.53 7.94
C HIS A 93 0.33 0.81 6.62
N PHE A 94 1.23 -0.07 6.22
CA PHE A 94 1.96 0.07 4.95
C PHE A 94 1.63 -1.10 4.02
N GLN A 95 1.22 -0.77 2.79
CA GLN A 95 1.08 -1.74 1.71
C GLN A 95 2.20 -1.56 0.69
N MET A 96 3.08 -2.53 0.59
CA MET A 96 4.17 -2.53 -0.39
C MET A 96 3.69 -3.03 -1.75
N ASN A 97 4.26 -2.46 -2.82
CA ASN A 97 4.02 -2.90 -4.18
C ASN A 97 4.94 -4.08 -4.56
N MET A 98 4.37 -5.19 -5.05
CA MET A 98 5.14 -6.36 -5.47
C MET A 98 6.13 -6.06 -6.60
N LEU A 99 5.79 -5.16 -7.52
CA LEU A 99 6.67 -4.76 -8.62
C LEU A 99 7.96 -4.08 -8.14
N SER A 100 7.94 -3.48 -6.96
CA SER A 100 9.13 -2.88 -6.35
C SER A 100 10.20 -3.92 -6.02
N LEU A 101 9.82 -5.17 -5.75
CA LEU A 101 10.76 -6.27 -5.49
C LEU A 101 11.53 -6.70 -6.73
N GLY A 102 10.96 -6.52 -7.91
CA GLY A 102 11.59 -6.81 -9.20
C GLY A 102 12.34 -5.62 -9.83
N GLU A 103 12.63 -4.58 -9.06
CA GLU A 103 13.28 -3.36 -9.52
C GLU A 103 12.52 -2.61 -10.66
N TYR A 104 11.23 -2.90 -10.86
CA TYR A 104 10.44 -2.25 -11.91
C TYR A 104 10.44 -0.71 -11.80
N TYR A 105 10.39 -0.22 -10.57
CA TYR A 105 10.45 1.23 -10.26
C TYR A 105 11.88 1.72 -9.95
N GLY A 106 12.88 0.88 -10.23
CA GLY A 106 14.29 1.19 -10.01
C GLY A 106 14.86 0.60 -8.72
N LYS A 107 16.20 0.51 -8.70
CA LYS A 107 16.95 -0.16 -7.62
C LYS A 107 16.78 0.48 -6.26
N GLU A 108 16.71 1.81 -6.18
CA GLU A 108 16.57 2.50 -4.90
C GLU A 108 15.19 2.23 -4.27
N VAL A 109 14.12 2.21 -5.07
CA VAL A 109 12.78 1.84 -4.60
C VAL A 109 12.78 0.40 -4.06
N SER A 110 13.37 -0.55 -4.82
CA SER A 110 13.48 -1.93 -4.37
C SER A 110 14.25 -2.05 -3.05
N LYS A 111 15.38 -1.35 -2.93
CA LYS A 111 16.22 -1.34 -1.73
C LYS A 111 15.48 -0.79 -0.50
N ILE A 112 14.73 0.30 -0.66
CA ILE A 112 13.89 0.85 0.42
C ILE A 112 12.78 -0.13 0.80
N GLY A 113 12.08 -0.71 -0.17
CA GLY A 113 11.05 -1.72 0.09
C GLY A 113 11.57 -2.92 0.87
N ILE A 114 12.71 -3.48 0.47
CA ILE A 114 13.38 -4.57 1.19
C ILE A 114 13.75 -4.14 2.61
N LYS A 115 14.30 -2.94 2.78
CA LYS A 115 14.65 -2.40 4.10
C LYS A 115 13.42 -2.28 5.01
N LEU A 116 12.30 -1.75 4.49
CA LEU A 116 11.06 -1.64 5.25
C LEU A 116 10.50 -3.01 5.65
N MET A 117 10.64 -4.05 4.80
CA MET A 117 10.27 -5.42 5.16
C MET A 117 11.20 -5.99 6.25
N GLU A 118 12.52 -5.81 6.11
CA GLU A 118 13.49 -6.27 7.12
C GLU A 118 13.26 -5.61 8.48
N ASP A 119 12.83 -4.35 8.49
CA ASP A 119 12.47 -3.61 9.71
C ASP A 119 11.06 -3.97 10.25
N GLY A 120 10.34 -4.89 9.59
CA GLY A 120 8.99 -5.33 10.00
C GLY A 120 7.92 -4.25 9.86
N MET A 121 8.12 -3.25 9.00
CA MET A 121 7.20 -2.12 8.85
C MET A 121 6.09 -2.38 7.83
N ILE A 122 6.25 -3.35 6.92
CA ILE A 122 5.26 -3.67 5.91
C ILE A 122 4.18 -4.58 6.48
N ASP A 123 2.93 -4.13 6.41
CA ASP A 123 1.77 -4.88 6.88
C ASP A 123 1.13 -5.71 5.76
N PHE A 124 1.00 -5.11 4.57
CA PHE A 124 0.31 -5.70 3.43
C PHE A 124 1.14 -5.63 2.15
N ILE A 125 0.75 -6.44 1.18
CA ILE A 125 1.37 -6.42 -0.15
C ILE A 125 0.28 -6.38 -1.21
N GLY A 126 0.49 -5.55 -2.24
CA GLY A 126 -0.40 -5.41 -3.39
C GLY A 126 0.38 -5.51 -4.70
N SER A 127 -0.30 -5.82 -5.78
CA SER A 127 0.32 -5.86 -7.11
C SER A 127 0.38 -4.50 -7.78
N ASP A 128 -0.59 -3.64 -7.49
CA ASP A 128 -0.75 -2.31 -8.12
C ASP A 128 -0.71 -2.38 -9.67
N VAL A 129 -1.31 -3.43 -10.22
CA VAL A 129 -1.34 -3.68 -11.67
C VAL A 129 -2.39 -2.79 -12.32
N HIS A 130 -1.95 -1.87 -13.20
CA HIS A 130 -2.79 -0.94 -13.95
C HIS A 130 -2.89 -1.27 -15.44
N ASN A 131 -1.97 -2.07 -15.95
CA ASN A 131 -1.88 -2.38 -17.38
C ASN A 131 -1.18 -3.71 -17.62
N MET A 132 -1.14 -4.14 -18.89
CA MET A 132 -0.51 -5.41 -19.29
C MET A 132 1.00 -5.43 -19.06
N ASP A 133 1.69 -4.30 -19.16
CA ASP A 133 3.15 -4.24 -18.93
C ASP A 133 3.47 -4.51 -17.45
N HIS A 134 2.66 -3.99 -16.53
CA HIS A 134 2.76 -4.32 -15.10
C HIS A 134 2.56 -5.82 -14.87
N LEU A 135 1.56 -6.43 -15.51
CA LEU A 135 1.32 -7.87 -15.35
C LEU A 135 2.47 -8.72 -15.92
N ILE A 136 3.02 -8.33 -17.08
CA ILE A 136 4.17 -9.00 -17.68
C ILE A 136 5.40 -8.85 -16.79
N ALA A 137 5.63 -7.66 -16.24
CA ALA A 137 6.72 -7.40 -15.31
C ALA A 137 6.58 -8.22 -14.02
N LEU A 138 5.37 -8.29 -13.44
CA LEU A 138 5.10 -9.06 -12.24
C LEU A 138 5.41 -10.55 -12.41
N LYS A 139 5.07 -11.12 -13.57
CA LYS A 139 5.41 -12.53 -13.90
C LYS A 139 6.91 -12.81 -14.00
N LYS A 140 7.73 -11.77 -14.18
CA LYS A 140 9.20 -11.88 -14.28
C LYS A 140 9.90 -11.65 -12.94
N VAL A 141 9.17 -11.21 -11.91
CA VAL A 141 9.75 -11.01 -10.58
C VAL A 141 10.25 -12.35 -10.03
N THR A 142 11.53 -12.41 -9.74
CA THR A 142 12.16 -13.57 -9.11
C THR A 142 12.71 -13.18 -7.75
N LEU A 143 12.36 -13.93 -6.74
CA LEU A 143 12.76 -13.65 -5.36
C LEU A 143 13.82 -14.64 -4.90
N SER A 144 14.84 -14.14 -4.19
CA SER A 144 15.78 -14.99 -3.48
C SER A 144 15.04 -15.70 -2.32
N LYS A 145 15.60 -16.81 -1.83
CA LYS A 145 15.05 -17.52 -0.66
C LYS A 145 14.87 -16.60 0.56
N LYS A 146 15.80 -15.67 0.76
CA LYS A 146 15.72 -14.68 1.84
C LYS A 146 14.50 -13.77 1.67
N LEU A 147 14.25 -13.26 0.46
CA LEU A 147 13.09 -12.39 0.18
C LEU A 147 11.77 -13.16 0.27
N VAL A 148 11.72 -14.41 -0.18
CA VAL A 148 10.53 -15.27 -0.02
C VAL A 148 10.17 -15.37 1.46
N ALA A 149 11.12 -15.68 2.34
CA ALA A 149 10.88 -15.78 3.78
C ALA A 149 10.36 -14.48 4.42
N LEU A 150 10.68 -13.30 3.86
CA LEU A 150 10.16 -12.01 4.32
C LEU A 150 8.75 -11.74 3.78
N VAL A 151 8.49 -12.13 2.53
CA VAL A 151 7.23 -11.81 1.82
C VAL A 151 6.09 -12.75 2.23
N GLU A 152 6.34 -14.05 2.39
CA GLU A 152 5.31 -15.04 2.72
C GLU A 152 4.42 -14.65 3.91
N PRO A 153 4.95 -14.25 5.07
CA PRO A 153 4.12 -13.82 6.20
C PRO A 153 3.26 -12.58 5.89
N ILE A 154 3.74 -11.70 5.01
CA ILE A 154 3.00 -10.50 4.61
C ILE A 154 1.86 -10.88 3.66
N ILE A 155 2.10 -11.81 2.73
CA ILE A 155 1.06 -12.36 1.85
C ILE A 155 -0.05 -13.02 2.68
N ASP A 156 0.31 -13.85 3.64
CA ASP A 156 -0.65 -14.54 4.49
C ASP A 156 -1.47 -13.56 5.32
N ARG A 157 -0.84 -12.53 5.89
CA ARG A 157 -1.54 -11.45 6.58
C ARG A 157 -2.49 -10.70 5.64
N THR A 158 -2.04 -10.37 4.43
CA THR A 158 -2.88 -9.69 3.43
C THR A 158 -4.11 -10.52 3.09
N LYS A 159 -3.93 -11.82 2.80
CA LYS A 159 -5.04 -12.74 2.55
C LYS A 159 -5.99 -12.78 3.74
N TYR A 160 -5.49 -13.01 4.96
CA TYR A 160 -6.31 -13.10 6.15
C TYR A 160 -7.14 -11.83 6.40
N SER A 161 -6.54 -10.65 6.19
CA SER A 161 -7.20 -9.37 6.46
C SER A 161 -8.27 -8.99 5.43
N PHE A 162 -8.14 -9.47 4.17
CA PHE A 162 -9.00 -9.07 3.07
C PHE A 162 -9.72 -10.25 2.38
N SER A 163 -9.63 -11.48 2.92
CA SER A 163 -10.48 -12.58 2.47
C SER A 163 -11.94 -12.29 2.83
N ILE A 164 -12.80 -12.36 1.84
CA ILE A 164 -14.24 -12.17 1.96
C ILE A 164 -14.90 -13.54 2.17
#